data_9eb9ea6e201ac37e3d581a32a8ecd439
#
_entry.id   9eb9ea6e201ac37e3d581a32a8ecd439
#
_cell.length_a   1.000
_cell.length_b   1.000
_cell.length_c   1.000
_cell.angle_alpha   90.00
_cell.angle_beta   90.00
_cell.angle_gamma   90.00
#
_symmetry.space_group_name_H-M   'P 1'
#
loop_
_entity.id
_entity.type
_entity.pdbx_description
1 polymer ?
#
loop_
_entity_poly.entity_id
_entity_poly.type
_entity_poly.pdbx_seq_one_letter_code
_entity_poly.pdbx_strand_id
1 'polypeptide(L)'
;MSIAKTVGLASTHPKSPGGCILVRDREIIGDGRSILTASKCEIDCLTYAIATCSKRGTPTAGAVVYTTRYPFSASVFQCYLMGIKKIVVLAHEWEPYYKDEFRRAARLGRELSIAVEPLFDDEDPRFGVNKAPKRKLEKELYDASTFAVDEYDPQTTTEILDENENQPTV
;
A
#
# COMPACT_ATOMS: atom_id res chain seq x y z
N MET A 1 0.06 -15.28 -5.39
CA MET A 1 -1.16 -14.48 -5.11
C MET A 1 -2.26 -15.27 -4.38
N SER A 2 -2.53 -16.51 -4.74
CA SER A 2 -3.60 -17.34 -4.10
C SER A 2 -3.51 -17.39 -2.57
N ILE A 3 -2.33 -17.57 -2.00
CA ILE A 3 -2.14 -17.58 -0.53
C ILE A 3 -2.51 -16.22 0.08
N ALA A 4 -2.11 -15.10 -0.54
CA ALA A 4 -2.48 -13.78 -0.06
C ALA A 4 -4.01 -13.58 -0.05
N LYS A 5 -4.74 -14.10 -1.06
CA LYS A 5 -6.21 -14.10 -1.09
C LYS A 5 -6.78 -14.91 0.08
N THR A 6 -6.25 -16.11 0.33
CA THR A 6 -6.67 -16.96 1.45
C THR A 6 -6.47 -16.26 2.80
N VAL A 7 -5.32 -15.62 2.99
CA VAL A 7 -5.07 -14.79 4.18
C VAL A 7 -6.09 -13.66 4.31
N GLY A 8 -6.45 -13.03 3.19
CA GLY A 8 -7.46 -11.97 3.15
C GLY A 8 -8.86 -12.41 3.58
N LEU A 9 -9.22 -13.68 3.43
CA LEU A 9 -10.51 -14.21 3.90
C LEU A 9 -10.65 -14.15 5.43
N ALA A 10 -9.55 -14.12 6.17
CA ALA A 10 -9.54 -13.96 7.62
C ALA A 10 -9.54 -12.48 8.07
N SER A 11 -9.68 -11.54 7.12
CA SER A 11 -9.78 -10.11 7.43
C SER A 11 -11.04 -9.80 8.25
N THR A 12 -10.89 -8.93 9.24
CA THR A 12 -12.03 -8.39 10.00
C THR A 12 -12.60 -7.12 9.40
N HIS A 13 -12.00 -6.64 8.30
CA HIS A 13 -12.47 -5.43 7.62
C HIS A 13 -13.68 -5.76 6.72
N PRO A 14 -14.90 -5.30 7.03
CA PRO A 14 -16.12 -5.78 6.36
C PRO A 14 -16.26 -5.30 4.91
N LYS A 15 -15.70 -4.12 4.59
CA LYS A 15 -15.84 -3.51 3.26
C LYS A 15 -14.61 -3.72 2.38
N SER A 16 -13.46 -3.96 2.97
CA SER A 16 -12.18 -3.94 2.30
C SER A 16 -11.27 -5.05 2.81
N PRO A 17 -11.69 -6.32 2.69
CA PRO A 17 -10.85 -7.42 3.12
C PRO A 17 -9.57 -7.44 2.28
N GLY A 18 -8.43 -7.44 2.94
CA GLY A 18 -7.13 -7.49 2.29
C GLY A 18 -6.24 -8.52 2.95
N GLY A 19 -5.41 -9.15 2.14
CA GLY A 19 -4.41 -10.08 2.60
C GLY A 19 -3.08 -9.86 1.87
N CYS A 20 -1.99 -10.11 2.57
CA CYS A 20 -0.67 -10.09 1.96
C CYS A 20 0.23 -11.20 2.52
N ILE A 21 1.27 -11.52 1.78
CA ILE A 21 2.38 -12.36 2.21
C ILE A 21 3.70 -11.68 1.87
N LEU A 22 4.68 -11.90 2.72
CA LEU A 22 6.07 -11.54 2.48
C LEU A 22 6.84 -12.81 2.09
N VAL A 23 7.52 -12.74 0.96
CA VAL A 23 8.29 -13.88 0.43
C VAL A 23 9.75 -13.49 0.28
N ARG A 24 10.65 -14.29 0.81
CA ARG A 24 12.10 -14.18 0.62
C ARG A 24 12.69 -15.56 0.39
N ASP A 25 13.59 -15.66 -0.57
CA ASP A 25 14.27 -16.93 -0.93
C ASP A 25 13.28 -18.07 -1.24
N ARG A 26 12.13 -17.74 -1.86
CA ARG A 26 11.00 -18.62 -2.19
C ARG A 26 10.21 -19.15 -0.98
N GLU A 27 10.47 -18.65 0.22
CA GLU A 27 9.76 -19.00 1.44
C GLU A 27 8.85 -17.85 1.90
N ILE A 28 7.69 -18.19 2.43
CA ILE A 28 6.81 -17.24 3.09
C ILE A 28 7.36 -16.98 4.48
N ILE A 29 7.86 -15.76 4.70
CA ILE A 29 8.42 -15.32 5.97
C ILE A 29 7.41 -14.59 6.85
N GLY A 30 6.29 -14.16 6.30
CA GLY A 30 5.24 -13.46 7.03
C GLY A 30 3.96 -13.34 6.22
N ASP A 31 2.89 -13.12 6.93
CA ASP A 31 1.55 -12.90 6.38
C ASP A 31 0.81 -11.81 7.14
N GLY A 32 -0.15 -11.19 6.50
CA GLY A 32 -0.96 -10.15 7.10
C GLY A 32 -2.32 -10.00 6.47
N ARG A 33 -3.27 -9.54 7.26
CA ARG A 33 -4.64 -9.27 6.86
C ARG A 33 -5.07 -7.88 7.29
N SER A 34 -6.01 -7.29 6.57
CA SER A 34 -6.62 -6.02 7.01
C SER A 34 -7.44 -6.23 8.27
N ILE A 35 -7.30 -5.32 9.21
CA ILE A 35 -8.01 -5.34 10.48
C ILE A 35 -8.76 -4.03 10.65
N LEU A 36 -10.03 -4.13 11.02
CA LEU A 36 -10.78 -3.01 11.54
C LEU A 36 -10.95 -3.22 13.05
N THR A 37 -10.38 -2.31 13.84
CA THR A 37 -10.49 -2.36 15.30
C THR A 37 -11.87 -1.92 15.77
N ALA A 38 -12.21 -2.22 17.03
CA ALA A 38 -13.47 -1.76 17.64
C ALA A 38 -13.57 -0.22 17.65
N SER A 39 -12.46 0.50 17.75
CA SER A 39 -12.37 1.95 17.64
C SER A 39 -12.41 2.47 16.20
N LYS A 40 -12.71 1.59 15.22
CA LYS A 40 -12.77 1.91 13.79
C LYS A 40 -11.42 2.36 13.18
N CYS A 41 -10.31 2.03 13.82
CA CYS A 41 -8.99 2.21 13.22
C CYS A 41 -8.73 1.08 12.23
N GLU A 42 -8.41 1.44 10.99
CA GLU A 42 -8.02 0.49 9.95
C GLU A 42 -6.51 0.24 10.01
N ILE A 43 -6.14 -1.04 10.04
CA ILE A 43 -4.75 -1.47 9.89
C ILE A 43 -4.70 -2.26 8.59
N ASP A 44 -3.92 -1.81 7.63
CA ASP A 44 -3.80 -2.53 6.37
C ASP A 44 -3.00 -3.82 6.52
N CYS A 45 -3.20 -4.75 5.57
CA CYS A 45 -2.61 -6.07 5.61
C CYS A 45 -1.07 -6.03 5.59
N LEU A 46 -0.48 -5.08 4.89
CA LEU A 46 0.97 -4.95 4.77
C LEU A 46 1.61 -4.45 6.07
N THR A 47 1.04 -3.41 6.66
CA THR A 47 1.45 -2.93 7.99
C THR A 47 1.37 -4.06 9.03
N TYR A 48 0.28 -4.84 9.01
CA TYR A 48 0.12 -5.98 9.92
C TYR A 48 1.18 -7.05 9.71
N ALA A 49 1.48 -7.42 8.46
CA ALA A 49 2.49 -8.41 8.13
C ALA A 49 3.89 -7.99 8.60
N ILE A 50 4.28 -6.74 8.33
CA ILE A 50 5.57 -6.19 8.76
C ILE A 50 5.68 -6.19 10.28
N ALA A 51 4.65 -5.70 10.99
CA ALA A 51 4.62 -5.69 12.45
C ALA A 51 4.73 -7.10 13.04
N THR A 52 4.07 -8.08 12.41
CA THR A 52 4.13 -9.48 12.85
C THR A 52 5.53 -10.08 12.65
N CYS A 53 6.18 -9.81 11.50
CA CYS A 53 7.57 -10.20 11.27
C CYS A 53 8.51 -9.56 12.30
N SER A 54 8.37 -8.27 12.55
CA SER A 54 9.18 -7.55 13.53
C SER A 54 9.03 -8.13 14.94
N LYS A 55 7.78 -8.43 15.34
CA LYS A 55 7.51 -9.07 16.64
C LYS A 55 8.16 -10.44 16.79
N ARG A 56 8.29 -11.19 15.70
CA ARG A 56 8.93 -12.51 15.66
C ARG A 56 10.46 -12.45 15.49
N GLY A 57 11.03 -11.25 15.32
CA GLY A 57 12.45 -11.09 15.00
C GLY A 57 12.82 -11.59 13.59
N THR A 58 11.83 -11.70 12.69
CA THR A 58 12.04 -12.16 11.31
C THR A 58 12.45 -10.97 10.44
N PRO A 59 13.68 -10.95 9.88
CA PRO A 59 14.10 -9.85 9.01
C PRO A 59 13.32 -9.85 7.70
N THR A 60 12.87 -8.66 7.28
CA THR A 60 12.08 -8.48 6.05
C THR A 60 12.88 -7.91 4.88
N ALA A 61 14.13 -7.50 5.12
CA ALA A 61 14.99 -6.96 4.07
C ALA A 61 15.15 -7.95 2.92
N GLY A 62 15.00 -7.46 1.68
CA GLY A 62 15.05 -8.26 0.47
C GLY A 62 13.79 -9.07 0.17
N ALA A 63 12.76 -9.02 1.02
CA ALA A 63 11.50 -9.69 0.75
C ALA A 63 10.72 -9.01 -0.39
N VAL A 64 9.90 -9.81 -1.08
CA VAL A 64 8.87 -9.35 -2.02
C VAL A 64 7.52 -9.47 -1.32
N VAL A 65 6.71 -8.42 -1.40
CA VAL A 65 5.34 -8.40 -0.92
C VAL A 65 4.40 -8.82 -2.05
N TYR A 66 3.44 -9.70 -1.75
CA TYR A 66 2.29 -9.99 -2.59
C TYR A 66 1.05 -9.60 -1.83
N THR A 67 0.30 -8.62 -2.32
CA THR A 67 -0.88 -8.07 -1.64
C THR A 67 -2.10 -8.07 -2.54
N THR A 68 -3.27 -8.33 -1.96
CA THR A 68 -4.56 -8.27 -2.66
C THR A 68 -5.13 -6.85 -2.72
N ARG A 69 -4.53 -5.89 -2.01
CA ARG A 69 -4.94 -4.49 -2.02
C ARG A 69 -3.75 -3.59 -2.34
N TYR A 70 -4.05 -2.46 -2.95
CA TYR A 70 -3.04 -1.43 -3.15
C TYR A 70 -2.61 -0.87 -1.78
N PRO A 71 -1.30 -0.74 -1.51
CA PRO A 71 -0.81 -0.25 -0.22
C PRO A 71 -1.09 1.24 -0.06
N PHE A 72 -1.24 1.68 1.18
CA PHE A 72 -1.23 3.10 1.53
C PHE A 72 0.19 3.66 1.49
N SER A 73 0.33 4.98 1.37
CA SER A 73 1.64 5.65 1.36
C SER A 73 2.46 5.35 2.61
N ALA A 74 1.81 5.30 3.79
CA ALA A 74 2.46 4.92 5.04
C ALA A 74 3.06 3.50 4.98
N SER A 75 2.36 2.55 4.35
CA SER A 75 2.83 1.17 4.21
C SER A 75 3.98 1.05 3.21
N VAL A 76 3.95 1.84 2.14
CA VAL A 76 5.09 1.95 1.20
C VAL A 76 6.33 2.48 1.92
N PHE A 77 6.16 3.51 2.75
CA PHE A 77 7.25 4.04 3.55
C PHE A 77 7.80 3.01 4.55
N GLN A 78 6.93 2.24 5.20
CA GLN A 78 7.37 1.12 6.04
C GLN A 78 8.18 0.08 5.25
N CYS A 79 7.76 -0.25 4.02
CA CYS A 79 8.54 -1.15 3.15
C CYS A 79 9.95 -0.62 2.92
N TYR A 80 10.08 0.68 2.68
CA TYR A 80 11.39 1.31 2.51
C TYR A 80 12.27 1.13 3.76
N LEU A 81 11.74 1.48 4.94
CA LEU A 81 12.46 1.35 6.21
C LEU A 81 12.87 -0.09 6.53
N MET A 82 12.07 -1.05 6.11
CA MET A 82 12.27 -2.49 6.34
C MET A 82 13.07 -3.17 5.23
N GLY A 83 13.61 -2.42 4.27
CA GLY A 83 14.45 -2.94 3.19
C GLY A 83 13.70 -3.76 2.13
N ILE A 84 12.38 -3.64 2.06
CA ILE A 84 11.55 -4.26 1.03
C ILE A 84 11.63 -3.39 -0.24
N LYS A 85 11.93 -4.01 -1.39
CA LYS A 85 12.15 -3.29 -2.66
C LYS A 85 11.07 -3.55 -3.70
N LYS A 86 10.17 -4.50 -3.45
CA LYS A 86 9.16 -4.90 -4.43
C LYS A 86 7.84 -5.24 -3.75
N ILE A 87 6.77 -4.69 -4.33
CA ILE A 87 5.38 -4.95 -3.95
C ILE A 87 4.63 -5.39 -5.21
N VAL A 88 4.07 -6.59 -5.21
CA VAL A 88 3.20 -7.11 -6.27
C VAL A 88 1.76 -7.00 -5.79
N VAL A 89 0.97 -6.21 -6.50
CA VAL A 89 -0.41 -5.88 -6.12
C VAL A 89 -1.38 -6.58 -7.05
N LEU A 90 -2.40 -7.24 -6.49
CA LEU A 90 -3.50 -7.71 -7.31
C LEU A 90 -4.25 -6.52 -7.90
N ALA A 91 -4.22 -6.41 -9.22
CA ALA A 91 -4.90 -5.32 -9.92
C ALA A 91 -6.42 -5.54 -9.89
N HIS A 92 -7.15 -4.62 -9.34
CA HIS A 92 -8.60 -4.54 -9.33
C HIS A 92 -9.04 -3.07 -9.43
N GLU A 93 -10.31 -2.84 -9.69
CA GLU A 93 -10.83 -1.48 -9.71
C GLU A 93 -10.63 -0.80 -8.35
N TRP A 94 -10.13 0.41 -8.42
CA TRP A 94 -9.83 1.19 -7.22
C TRP A 94 -11.13 1.72 -6.63
N GLU A 95 -11.30 1.53 -5.34
CA GLU A 95 -12.36 2.21 -4.63
C GLU A 95 -12.16 3.73 -4.74
N PRO A 96 -13.17 4.49 -5.18
CA PRO A 96 -13.04 5.92 -5.45
C PRO A 96 -12.45 6.72 -4.28
N TYR A 97 -12.77 6.29 -3.05
CA TYR A 97 -12.31 6.94 -1.81
C TYR A 97 -10.79 6.89 -1.60
N TYR A 98 -10.12 5.89 -2.17
CA TYR A 98 -8.68 5.69 -1.94
C TYR A 98 -7.84 6.11 -3.15
N LYS A 99 -8.46 6.63 -4.21
CA LYS A 99 -7.76 6.93 -5.47
C LYS A 99 -6.57 7.87 -5.28
N ASP A 100 -6.74 8.93 -4.48
CA ASP A 100 -5.68 9.91 -4.25
C ASP A 100 -4.58 9.36 -3.33
N GLU A 101 -4.96 8.53 -2.36
CA GLU A 101 -3.98 7.85 -1.50
C GLU A 101 -3.14 6.85 -2.31
N PHE A 102 -3.75 6.11 -3.21
CA PHE A 102 -3.01 5.19 -4.08
C PHE A 102 -2.07 5.91 -5.04
N ARG A 103 -2.46 7.08 -5.55
CA ARG A 103 -1.57 7.94 -6.33
C ARG A 103 -0.37 8.42 -5.52
N ARG A 104 -0.60 8.84 -4.27
CA ARG A 104 0.48 9.22 -3.35
C ARG A 104 1.40 8.04 -3.06
N ALA A 105 0.85 6.87 -2.77
CA ALA A 105 1.62 5.65 -2.55
C ALA A 105 2.48 5.26 -3.76
N ALA A 106 1.93 5.36 -4.99
CA ALA A 106 2.65 5.07 -6.21
C ALA A 106 3.79 6.09 -6.46
N ARG A 107 3.56 7.38 -6.19
CA ARG A 107 4.60 8.42 -6.27
C ARG A 107 5.71 8.12 -5.27
N LEU A 108 5.36 7.92 -4.01
CA LEU A 108 6.31 7.61 -2.95
C LEU A 108 7.13 6.35 -3.26
N GLY A 109 6.49 5.31 -3.79
CA GLY A 109 7.20 4.09 -4.22
C GLY A 109 8.32 4.38 -5.21
N ARG A 110 8.08 5.26 -6.20
CA ARG A 110 9.11 5.67 -7.16
C ARG A 110 10.23 6.46 -6.50
N GLU A 111 9.90 7.45 -5.68
CA GLU A 111 10.87 8.26 -4.95
C GLU A 111 11.80 7.41 -4.08
N LEU A 112 11.25 6.37 -3.46
CA LEU A 112 11.97 5.46 -2.59
C LEU A 112 12.57 4.24 -3.32
N SER A 113 12.46 4.18 -4.66
CA SER A 113 12.94 3.05 -5.47
C SER A 113 12.34 1.70 -5.06
N ILE A 114 11.03 1.71 -4.70
CA ILE A 114 10.24 0.51 -4.47
C ILE A 114 9.45 0.21 -5.73
N ALA A 115 9.67 -0.95 -6.32
CA ALA A 115 8.89 -1.42 -7.47
C ALA A 115 7.48 -1.81 -6.99
N VAL A 116 6.44 -1.14 -7.52
CA VAL A 116 5.04 -1.52 -7.30
C VAL A 116 4.50 -2.03 -8.63
N GLU A 117 4.28 -3.34 -8.71
CA GLU A 117 3.90 -4.02 -9.95
C GLU A 117 2.47 -4.57 -9.84
N PRO A 118 1.59 -4.25 -10.80
CA PRO A 118 0.26 -4.86 -10.85
C PRO A 118 0.35 -6.31 -11.33
N LEU A 119 -0.40 -7.19 -10.70
CA LEU A 119 -0.66 -8.55 -11.16
C LEU A 119 -2.13 -8.63 -11.56
N PHE A 120 -2.39 -8.96 -12.83
CA PHE A 120 -3.74 -9.17 -13.35
C PHE A 120 -4.13 -10.62 -13.14
N ASP A 121 -5.27 -10.86 -12.51
CA ASP A 121 -5.83 -12.18 -12.32
C ASP A 121 -7.07 -12.33 -13.22
N ASP A 122 -6.87 -12.98 -14.34
CA ASP A 122 -7.93 -13.18 -15.35
C ASP A 122 -8.95 -14.28 -14.94
N GLU A 123 -8.63 -15.06 -13.89
CA GLU A 123 -9.41 -16.25 -13.52
C GLU A 123 -10.31 -16.06 -12.29
N ASP A 124 -10.13 -15.01 -11.50
CA ASP A 124 -10.94 -14.80 -10.30
C ASP A 124 -12.17 -13.92 -10.56
N PRO A 125 -13.39 -14.53 -10.60
CA PRO A 125 -14.62 -13.77 -10.88
C PRO A 125 -14.94 -12.72 -9.83
N ARG A 126 -14.36 -12.81 -8.63
CA ARG A 126 -14.53 -11.81 -7.56
C ARG A 126 -13.69 -10.55 -7.81
N PHE A 127 -12.63 -10.70 -8.62
CA PHE A 127 -11.67 -9.66 -8.94
C PHE A 127 -11.57 -9.38 -10.46
N GLY A 128 -12.25 -10.19 -11.28
CA GLY A 128 -12.13 -10.19 -12.75
C GLY A 128 -13.39 -9.77 -13.51
N VAL A 129 -14.48 -9.40 -12.86
CA VAL A 129 -15.78 -9.24 -13.53
C VAL A 129 -15.94 -7.93 -14.27
N ASN A 130 -15.18 -6.91 -13.95
CA ASN A 130 -15.15 -5.71 -14.77
C ASN A 130 -13.85 -5.71 -15.58
N LYS A 131 -13.97 -6.14 -16.83
CA LYS A 131 -12.96 -5.97 -17.88
C LYS A 131 -12.73 -4.49 -18.15
N ALA A 132 -12.27 -3.73 -17.13
CA ALA A 132 -11.55 -2.52 -17.44
C ALA A 132 -10.40 -2.97 -18.33
N PRO A 133 -10.32 -2.50 -19.57
CA PRO A 133 -9.32 -2.99 -20.50
C PRO A 133 -7.96 -2.81 -19.79
N LYS A 134 -7.15 -3.88 -19.79
CA LYS A 134 -5.77 -3.89 -19.23
C LYS A 134 -5.05 -2.57 -19.53
N ARG A 135 -5.25 -2.03 -20.75
CA ARG A 135 -4.77 -0.74 -21.21
C ARG A 135 -5.23 0.48 -20.39
N LYS A 136 -6.44 0.45 -19.80
CA LYS A 136 -6.94 1.60 -19.02
C LYS A 136 -6.30 1.64 -17.64
N LEU A 137 -6.15 0.48 -17.01
CA LEU A 137 -5.51 0.36 -15.70
C LEU A 137 -4.01 0.61 -15.80
N GLU A 138 -3.35 0.05 -16.84
CA GLU A 138 -1.95 0.34 -17.16
C GLU A 138 -1.75 1.82 -17.46
N LYS A 139 -2.68 2.44 -18.19
CA LYS A 139 -2.63 3.87 -18.49
C LYS A 139 -2.85 4.71 -17.23
N GLU A 140 -3.81 4.37 -16.36
CA GLU A 140 -4.02 5.08 -15.09
C GLU A 140 -2.83 4.95 -14.14
N LEU A 141 -2.17 3.78 -14.10
CA LEU A 141 -0.93 3.56 -13.36
C LEU A 141 0.24 4.32 -14.01
N TYR A 142 0.30 4.34 -15.34
CA TYR A 142 1.32 5.06 -16.10
C TYR A 142 1.09 6.58 -16.02
N ASP A 143 -0.12 7.06 -16.18
CA ASP A 143 -0.47 8.48 -16.03
C ASP A 143 -0.25 8.97 -14.60
N ALA A 144 -0.52 8.12 -13.58
CA ALA A 144 -0.09 8.40 -12.22
C ALA A 144 1.44 8.44 -12.09
N SER A 145 2.16 7.83 -13.06
CA SER A 145 3.62 7.84 -13.12
C SER A 145 4.20 9.07 -13.83
N THR A 146 3.44 9.68 -14.71
CA THR A 146 3.90 10.78 -15.57
C THR A 146 3.47 12.15 -15.09
N PHE A 147 2.68 12.28 -14.01
CA PHE A 147 2.42 13.59 -13.43
C PHE A 147 3.75 14.20 -13.00
N ALA A 148 4.11 15.26 -13.71
CA ALA A 148 5.20 16.13 -13.39
C ALA A 148 5.20 16.42 -11.88
N VAL A 149 6.36 16.45 -11.31
CA VAL A 149 6.61 17.02 -10.00
C VAL A 149 6.04 18.44 -10.07
N ASP A 150 4.83 18.65 -9.55
CA ASP A 150 4.46 20.01 -9.19
C ASP A 150 5.56 20.44 -8.23
N GLU A 151 6.27 21.48 -8.64
CA GLU A 151 7.41 22.01 -7.91
C GLU A 151 6.98 22.15 -6.44
N TYR A 152 7.60 21.35 -5.60
CA TYR A 152 7.53 21.54 -4.16
C TYR A 152 8.10 22.93 -3.89
N ASP A 153 7.24 23.91 -3.64
CA ASP A 153 7.64 25.22 -3.18
C ASP A 153 7.93 25.13 -1.68
N PRO A 154 9.22 25.13 -1.29
CA PRO A 154 9.61 25.06 0.11
C PRO A 154 9.18 26.29 0.91
N GLN A 155 8.69 27.37 0.29
CA GLN A 155 8.27 28.59 0.97
C GLN A 155 6.88 28.46 1.60
N THR A 156 6.00 27.61 1.07
CA THR A 156 4.65 27.43 1.61
C THR A 156 4.61 26.74 2.98
N THR A 157 5.69 26.05 3.35
CA THR A 157 5.75 25.32 4.64
C THR A 157 6.20 26.22 5.81
N THR A 158 6.81 27.36 5.53
CA THR A 158 7.33 28.26 6.57
C THR A 158 6.22 29.14 7.16
N GLU A 159 5.17 29.45 6.39
CA GLU A 159 4.07 30.31 6.88
C GLU A 159 3.17 29.62 7.93
N ILE A 160 3.10 28.28 7.92
CA ILE A 160 2.25 27.54 8.88
C ILE A 160 2.88 27.41 10.28
N LEU A 161 4.19 27.58 10.40
CA LEU A 161 4.88 27.43 11.68
C LEU A 161 4.93 28.74 12.47
N ASP A 162 4.83 29.89 11.83
CA ASP A 162 4.90 31.20 12.49
C ASP A 162 3.58 31.65 13.15
N GLU A 163 2.44 31.04 12.79
CA GLU A 163 1.14 31.40 13.38
C GLU A 163 0.89 30.78 14.78
N ASN A 164 1.69 29.79 15.21
CA ASN A 164 1.48 29.12 16.49
C ASN A 164 2.33 29.64 17.65
N GLU A 165 3.25 30.59 17.43
CA GLU A 165 4.08 31.15 18.52
C GLU A 165 3.46 32.36 19.27
N ASN A 166 2.27 32.83 18.83
CA ASN A 166 1.64 34.03 19.42
C ASN A 166 0.35 33.74 20.20
N GLN A 167 0.25 32.64 20.94
CA GLN A 167 -0.82 32.51 21.94
C GLN A 167 -0.31 32.91 23.31
N PRO A 168 -0.91 33.92 23.96
CA PRO A 168 -0.54 34.32 25.33
C PRO A 168 -0.98 33.21 26.28
N THR A 169 -0.03 32.73 27.07
CA THR A 169 -0.28 31.90 28.25
C THR A 169 -1.10 32.69 29.28
N VAL A 170 -2.31 32.22 29.57
CA VAL A 170 -3.14 32.63 30.70
C VAL A 170 -3.00 31.60 31.81
#